data_6e1d0e6621557506884aa65632f0bfe8
#
_entry.id   6e1d0e6621557506884aa65632f0bfe8
#
_cell.length_a   1.000
_cell.length_b   1.000
_cell.length_c   1.000
_cell.angle_alpha   90.00
_cell.angle_beta   90.00
_cell.angle_gamma   90.00
#
_symmetry.space_group_name_H-M   'P 1'
#
loop_
_entity.id
_entity.type
_entity.pdbx_description
1 polymer ?
#
loop_
_entity_poly.entity_id
_entity_poly.type
_entity_poly.pdbx_seq_one_letter_code
_entity_poly.pdbx_strand_id
1 'polypeptide(L)'
;MLDALPYANSLGRGQESLRELPQWLELLRSQRESLAAMILAHGGLLLRGFPVNSAEEFEAVAAEFLPVQASYIGGVSRRSRVHNNVYNTTEAPSDVVIEQHLEATHTPRPPGRIVFNCQIAPQHGGETPLASFVELYDALPAEVTQALEGERVRYTRALIDRESLMYRLLPHKVTQSLALSWQEVSGCDDLQDARKLLEREGYEVDVAGPRRLRTRCCQPVISEHPYTGRKRWYLSDQITRALPWHARLARRALRSRLGMEFALESGRPFAPGVLDLVHRTLARIRFQFPWQQGDVLVLDNHQMSHGRNTFAGDRLILTAFG
;
A
#
# COMPACT_ATOMS: atom_id res chain seq x y z
N MET A 1 -14.98 17.14 -8.05
CA MET A 1 -14.21 17.19 -6.78
C MET A 1 -14.87 16.21 -5.82
N LEU A 2 -14.17 15.12 -5.48
CA LEU A 2 -14.64 14.19 -4.44
C LEU A 2 -14.32 14.84 -3.09
N ASP A 3 -15.22 15.63 -2.54
CA ASP A 3 -15.02 16.34 -1.27
C ASP A 3 -15.05 15.39 -0.04
N ALA A 4 -15.44 14.14 -0.22
CA ALA A 4 -15.39 13.07 0.78
C ALA A 4 -15.68 11.72 0.14
N LEU A 5 -15.14 10.62 0.73
CA LEU A 5 -15.67 9.28 0.46
C LEU A 5 -17.14 9.23 0.90
N PRO A 6 -18.01 8.53 0.15
CA PRO A 6 -19.37 8.34 0.61
C PRO A 6 -19.34 7.68 1.99
N TYR A 7 -19.93 8.35 2.96
CA TYR A 7 -20.15 7.75 4.27
C TYR A 7 -21.29 6.75 4.14
N ALA A 8 -21.02 5.49 4.43
CA ALA A 8 -22.07 4.50 4.54
C ALA A 8 -23.01 4.72 5.76
N ASN A 9 -22.89 5.87 6.44
CA ASN A 9 -23.88 6.30 7.47
C ASN A 9 -25.32 6.35 6.94
N SER A 10 -25.51 6.42 5.61
CA SER A 10 -26.82 6.23 5.00
C SER A 10 -27.33 4.79 5.09
N LEU A 11 -26.44 3.79 5.23
CA LEU A 11 -26.85 2.39 5.43
C LEU A 11 -27.46 2.17 6.81
N GLY A 12 -27.06 2.96 7.82
CA GLY A 12 -27.55 2.87 9.19
C GLY A 12 -28.62 3.89 9.56
N ARG A 13 -28.94 4.88 8.72
CA ARG A 13 -30.00 5.84 9.01
C ARG A 13 -31.37 5.13 8.99
N GLY A 14 -31.95 4.94 10.16
CA GLY A 14 -33.18 4.22 10.40
C GLY A 14 -33.01 2.82 10.99
N GLN A 15 -31.77 2.36 11.22
CA GLN A 15 -31.45 1.07 11.80
C GLN A 15 -30.70 1.19 13.15
N GLU A 16 -31.08 2.13 13.99
CA GLU A 16 -30.53 2.31 15.35
C GLU A 16 -30.61 1.04 16.23
N SER A 17 -31.33 0.03 15.77
CA SER A 17 -31.45 -1.28 16.42
C SER A 17 -30.33 -2.26 16.12
N LEU A 18 -29.52 -2.04 15.09
CA LEU A 18 -28.40 -2.94 14.75
C LEU A 18 -27.22 -2.66 15.67
N ARG A 19 -27.11 -3.41 16.76
CA ARG A 19 -26.05 -3.25 17.77
C ARG A 19 -25.01 -4.35 17.71
N GLU A 20 -25.27 -5.41 16.95
CA GLU A 20 -24.44 -6.60 16.93
C GLU A 20 -23.80 -6.83 15.56
N LEU A 21 -22.56 -7.30 15.53
CA LEU A 21 -21.79 -7.55 14.32
C LEU A 21 -22.51 -8.47 13.32
N PRO A 22 -23.18 -9.58 13.71
CA PRO A 22 -23.88 -10.44 12.77
C PRO A 22 -24.94 -9.71 11.94
N GLN A 23 -25.67 -8.78 12.55
CA GLN A 23 -26.71 -7.98 11.87
C GLN A 23 -26.08 -7.04 10.83
N TRP A 24 -24.92 -6.44 11.17
CA TRP A 24 -24.16 -5.62 10.23
C TRP A 24 -23.59 -6.43 9.07
N LEU A 25 -23.07 -7.62 9.32
CA LEU A 25 -22.59 -8.51 8.25
C LEU A 25 -23.71 -8.89 7.28
N GLU A 26 -24.91 -9.18 7.79
CA GLU A 26 -26.10 -9.45 6.96
C GLU A 26 -26.47 -8.24 6.10
N LEU A 27 -26.47 -7.04 6.69
CA LEU A 27 -26.68 -5.79 5.93
C LEU A 27 -25.64 -5.61 4.84
N LEU A 28 -24.35 -5.79 5.12
CA LEU A 28 -23.27 -5.69 4.12
C LEU A 28 -23.49 -6.68 2.98
N ARG A 29 -23.89 -7.92 3.29
CA ARG A 29 -24.20 -8.95 2.27
C ARG A 29 -25.39 -8.55 1.41
N SER A 30 -26.46 -8.06 2.01
CA SER A 30 -27.66 -7.62 1.29
C SER A 30 -27.40 -6.42 0.36
N GLN A 31 -26.37 -5.60 0.68
CA GLN A 31 -26.01 -4.39 -0.07
C GLN A 31 -24.76 -4.58 -0.94
N ARG A 32 -24.24 -5.81 -1.07
CA ARG A 32 -22.94 -6.10 -1.69
C ARG A 32 -22.73 -5.44 -3.05
N GLU A 33 -23.70 -5.52 -3.94
CA GLU A 33 -23.59 -4.94 -5.29
C GLU A 33 -23.54 -3.41 -5.25
N SER A 34 -24.39 -2.79 -4.44
CA SER A 34 -24.42 -1.35 -4.25
C SER A 34 -23.11 -0.83 -3.65
N LEU A 35 -22.58 -1.51 -2.62
CA LEU A 35 -21.31 -1.17 -2.00
C LEU A 35 -20.14 -1.34 -2.99
N ALA A 36 -20.12 -2.40 -3.79
CA ALA A 36 -19.12 -2.62 -4.83
C ALA A 36 -19.15 -1.50 -5.89
N ALA A 37 -20.36 -1.10 -6.32
CA ALA A 37 -20.52 0.02 -7.26
C ALA A 37 -20.03 1.35 -6.67
N MET A 38 -20.32 1.63 -5.40
CA MET A 38 -19.83 2.82 -4.68
C MET A 38 -18.30 2.83 -4.58
N ILE A 39 -17.68 1.71 -4.21
CA ILE A 39 -16.22 1.59 -4.13
C ILE A 39 -15.59 1.83 -5.51
N LEU A 40 -16.16 1.27 -6.57
CA LEU A 40 -15.67 1.44 -7.93
C LEU A 40 -15.83 2.89 -8.42
N ALA A 41 -16.94 3.54 -8.11
CA ALA A 41 -17.23 4.92 -8.54
C ALA A 41 -16.37 5.95 -7.80
N HIS A 42 -16.15 5.75 -6.49
CA HIS A 42 -15.52 6.73 -5.60
C HIS A 42 -14.09 6.35 -5.16
N GLY A 43 -13.61 5.16 -5.52
CA GLY A 43 -12.30 4.65 -5.12
C GLY A 43 -12.23 4.11 -3.69
N GLY A 44 -13.31 4.21 -2.93
CA GLY A 44 -13.36 3.68 -1.57
C GLY A 44 -14.67 3.97 -0.85
N LEU A 45 -14.76 3.44 0.37
CA LEU A 45 -15.92 3.53 1.24
C LEU A 45 -15.47 3.59 2.69
N LEU A 46 -15.99 4.52 3.47
CA LEU A 46 -15.79 4.58 4.92
C LEU A 46 -17.05 4.09 5.64
N LEU A 47 -16.91 2.98 6.37
CA LEU A 47 -17.92 2.47 7.29
C LEU A 47 -17.63 3.01 8.68
N ARG A 48 -18.55 3.79 9.25
CA ARG A 48 -18.40 4.42 10.56
C ARG A 48 -19.59 4.07 11.46
N GLY A 49 -19.30 3.82 12.75
CA GLY A 49 -20.33 3.42 13.72
C GLY A 49 -20.60 1.92 13.74
N PHE A 50 -19.71 1.12 13.17
CA PHE A 50 -19.77 -0.35 13.22
C PHE A 50 -19.13 -0.88 14.51
N PRO A 51 -19.65 -1.95 15.11
CA PRO A 51 -19.12 -2.57 16.31
C PRO A 51 -17.91 -3.48 15.97
N VAL A 52 -16.81 -2.88 15.48
CA VAL A 52 -15.58 -3.61 15.10
C VAL A 52 -14.45 -3.24 16.07
N ASN A 53 -14.31 -4.04 17.11
CA ASN A 53 -13.41 -3.76 18.24
C ASN A 53 -12.29 -4.79 18.41
N SER A 54 -12.26 -5.84 17.57
CA SER A 54 -11.21 -6.86 17.61
C SER A 54 -10.70 -7.20 16.21
N ALA A 55 -9.58 -7.91 16.12
CA ALA A 55 -9.00 -8.37 14.86
C ALA A 55 -9.91 -9.42 14.18
N GLU A 56 -10.58 -10.27 14.96
CA GLU A 56 -11.52 -11.28 14.48
C GLU A 56 -12.75 -10.64 13.88
N GLU A 57 -13.33 -9.64 14.55
CA GLU A 57 -14.47 -8.87 14.05
C GLU A 57 -14.10 -8.12 12.76
N PHE A 58 -12.89 -7.53 12.75
CA PHE A 58 -12.37 -6.89 11.55
C PHE A 58 -12.18 -7.87 10.40
N GLU A 59 -11.63 -9.06 10.64
CA GLU A 59 -11.49 -10.09 9.61
C GLU A 59 -12.84 -10.46 9.00
N ALA A 60 -13.87 -10.64 9.85
CA ALA A 60 -15.22 -10.96 9.39
C ALA A 60 -15.80 -9.86 8.47
N VAL A 61 -15.61 -8.58 8.82
CA VAL A 61 -16.04 -7.46 7.98
C VAL A 61 -15.20 -7.37 6.71
N ALA A 62 -13.89 -7.51 6.81
CA ALA A 62 -12.99 -7.47 5.65
C ALA A 62 -13.31 -8.56 4.62
N ALA A 63 -13.71 -9.75 5.07
CA ALA A 63 -14.09 -10.86 4.20
C ALA A 63 -15.29 -10.56 3.29
N GLU A 64 -16.18 -9.63 3.68
CA GLU A 64 -17.30 -9.21 2.83
C GLU A 64 -16.84 -8.38 1.62
N PHE A 65 -15.64 -7.78 1.68
CA PHE A 65 -15.06 -6.94 0.64
C PHE A 65 -13.88 -7.60 -0.09
N LEU A 66 -13.24 -8.59 0.52
CA LEU A 66 -12.07 -9.30 0.00
C LEU A 66 -12.48 -10.71 -0.44
N PRO A 67 -12.68 -10.97 -1.74
CA PRO A 67 -13.12 -12.28 -2.22
C PRO A 67 -12.08 -13.39 -1.98
N VAL A 68 -10.81 -13.02 -2.01
CA VAL A 68 -9.68 -13.88 -1.67
C VAL A 68 -8.71 -13.07 -0.83
N GLN A 69 -8.45 -13.52 0.38
CA GLN A 69 -7.46 -12.86 1.24
C GLN A 69 -6.04 -13.23 0.78
N ALA A 70 -5.27 -12.21 0.38
CA ALA A 70 -3.91 -12.41 -0.06
C ALA A 70 -2.93 -12.45 1.13
N SER A 71 -1.94 -13.34 1.08
CA SER A 71 -0.79 -13.29 1.99
C SER A 71 0.13 -12.12 1.60
N TYR A 72 0.74 -11.47 2.59
CA TYR A 72 1.65 -10.36 2.36
C TYR A 72 3.05 -10.86 1.94
N ILE A 73 3.19 -11.31 0.69
CA ILE A 73 4.47 -11.71 0.09
C ILE A 73 5.04 -10.55 -0.73
N GLY A 74 6.34 -10.33 -0.65
CA GLY A 74 7.00 -9.28 -1.44
C GLY A 74 6.93 -7.87 -0.88
N GLY A 75 6.28 -7.64 0.25
CA GLY A 75 6.16 -6.33 0.88
C GLY A 75 7.50 -5.65 1.16
N VAL A 76 7.51 -4.31 1.20
CA VAL A 76 8.71 -3.49 1.43
C VAL A 76 8.92 -3.11 2.90
N SER A 77 7.90 -3.28 3.73
CA SER A 77 7.97 -2.99 5.16
C SER A 77 7.50 -4.20 5.97
N ARG A 78 8.02 -4.32 7.18
CA ARG A 78 7.52 -5.31 8.12
C ARG A 78 6.09 -4.98 8.51
N ARG A 79 5.27 -6.02 8.58
CA ARG A 79 3.92 -5.99 9.14
C ARG A 79 3.75 -7.19 10.04
N SER A 80 3.48 -6.94 11.30
CA SER A 80 3.18 -8.02 12.24
C SER A 80 1.81 -8.58 11.93
N ARG A 81 1.71 -9.90 11.79
CA ARG A 81 0.43 -10.60 11.67
C ARG A 81 -0.24 -10.60 13.04
N VAL A 82 -1.47 -10.11 13.10
CA VAL A 82 -2.27 -10.02 14.33
C VAL A 82 -3.23 -11.22 14.42
N HIS A 83 -3.88 -11.54 13.30
CA HIS A 83 -4.83 -12.64 13.21
C HIS A 83 -4.88 -13.12 11.74
N ASN A 84 -4.92 -14.39 11.47
CA ASN A 84 -4.97 -14.99 10.11
C ASN A 84 -4.34 -14.10 9.00
N ASN A 85 -5.16 -13.38 8.21
CA ASN A 85 -4.72 -12.44 7.17
C ASN A 85 -4.90 -10.95 7.58
N VAL A 86 -5.01 -10.69 8.87
CA VAL A 86 -5.03 -9.35 9.45
C VAL A 86 -3.65 -8.97 9.96
N TYR A 87 -3.17 -7.81 9.57
CA TYR A 87 -1.84 -7.30 9.88
C TYR A 87 -1.93 -5.93 10.54
N ASN A 88 -0.92 -5.60 11.35
CA ASN A 88 -0.68 -4.20 11.68
C ASN A 88 -0.34 -3.42 10.41
N THR A 89 -0.72 -2.15 10.35
CA THR A 89 -0.18 -1.25 9.32
C THR A 89 1.32 -1.07 9.52
N THR A 90 1.99 -0.44 8.52
CA THR A 90 3.45 -0.22 8.54
C THR A 90 3.93 0.32 9.90
N GLU A 91 4.87 -0.37 10.51
CA GLU A 91 5.51 -0.05 11.79
C GLU A 91 6.58 1.06 11.63
N ALA A 92 6.23 2.16 10.97
CA ALA A 92 7.10 3.33 10.87
C ALA A 92 6.92 4.24 12.11
N PRO A 93 7.98 4.93 12.58
CA PRO A 93 7.89 5.87 13.70
C PRO A 93 6.77 6.89 13.52
N SER A 94 6.20 7.37 14.63
CA SER A 94 5.06 8.31 14.62
C SER A 94 5.37 9.67 13.99
N ASP A 95 6.63 10.08 14.02
CA ASP A 95 7.16 11.32 13.45
C ASP A 95 7.51 11.23 11.95
N VAL A 96 7.30 10.06 11.33
CA VAL A 96 7.56 9.82 9.91
C VAL A 96 6.27 9.82 9.12
N VAL A 97 6.18 10.68 8.10
CA VAL A 97 5.10 10.64 7.11
C VAL A 97 5.29 9.43 6.20
N ILE A 98 4.23 8.67 5.95
CA ILE A 98 4.19 7.69 4.86
C ILE A 98 3.53 8.38 3.67
N GLU A 99 4.31 8.58 2.62
CA GLU A 99 3.83 9.23 1.40
C GLU A 99 2.73 8.40 0.72
N GLN A 100 1.84 9.08 -0.01
CA GLN A 100 0.74 8.43 -0.71
C GLN A 100 1.22 7.44 -1.76
N HIS A 101 0.60 6.27 -1.78
CA HIS A 101 0.92 5.17 -2.69
C HIS A 101 -0.29 4.25 -2.88
N LEU A 102 -0.29 3.53 -3.97
CA LEU A 102 -1.10 2.32 -4.13
C LEU A 102 -0.34 1.16 -3.49
N GLU A 103 -1.02 0.27 -2.78
CA GLU A 103 -0.38 -0.84 -2.07
C GLU A 103 0.27 -1.81 -3.06
N ALA A 104 1.53 -2.13 -2.78
CA ALA A 104 2.31 -3.18 -3.44
C ALA A 104 2.41 -3.08 -4.98
N THR A 105 2.25 -1.90 -5.60
CA THR A 105 2.40 -1.72 -7.05
C THR A 105 3.79 -2.04 -7.61
N HIS A 106 4.78 -2.19 -6.74
CA HIS A 106 6.13 -2.66 -7.05
C HIS A 106 6.24 -4.20 -7.09
N THR A 107 5.13 -4.93 -6.92
CA THR A 107 5.06 -6.39 -6.98
C THR A 107 4.39 -6.85 -8.27
N PRO A 108 4.58 -8.11 -8.71
CA PRO A 108 3.91 -8.62 -9.90
C PRO A 108 2.39 -8.73 -9.78
N ARG A 109 1.88 -8.94 -8.55
CA ARG A 109 0.46 -9.13 -8.24
C ARG A 109 0.04 -8.26 -7.07
N PRO A 110 -0.16 -6.95 -7.29
CA PRO A 110 -0.69 -6.07 -6.26
C PRO A 110 -2.12 -6.48 -5.88
N PRO A 111 -2.52 -6.33 -4.62
CA PRO A 111 -3.90 -6.59 -4.20
C PRO A 111 -4.85 -5.63 -4.92
N GLY A 112 -6.04 -6.10 -5.28
CA GLY A 112 -7.09 -5.29 -5.89
C GLY A 112 -7.78 -4.38 -4.89
N ARG A 113 -7.86 -4.80 -3.62
CA ARG A 113 -8.46 -4.05 -2.52
C ARG A 113 -7.59 -4.06 -1.29
N ILE A 114 -7.73 -3.02 -0.49
CA ILE A 114 -7.17 -2.92 0.85
C ILE A 114 -8.24 -2.44 1.81
N VAL A 115 -8.30 -3.05 2.98
CA VAL A 115 -9.23 -2.67 4.04
C VAL A 115 -8.42 -2.30 5.28
N PHE A 116 -8.80 -1.19 5.91
CA PHE A 116 -8.24 -0.73 7.17
C PHE A 116 -9.31 -0.70 8.25
N ASN A 117 -8.92 -0.94 9.49
CA ASN A 117 -9.78 -0.78 10.64
C ASN A 117 -9.07 -0.02 11.75
N CYS A 118 -9.75 0.95 12.35
CA CYS A 118 -9.24 1.73 13.46
C CYS A 118 -9.59 1.10 14.80
N GLN A 119 -8.63 0.43 15.43
CA GLN A 119 -8.77 -0.10 16.79
C GLN A 119 -8.49 0.97 17.85
N ILE A 120 -7.47 1.80 17.63
CA ILE A 120 -7.11 2.92 18.50
C ILE A 120 -6.90 4.15 17.63
N ALA A 121 -7.77 5.14 17.78
CA ALA A 121 -7.64 6.41 17.09
C ALA A 121 -6.56 7.27 17.79
N PRO A 122 -5.63 7.91 17.04
CA PRO A 122 -4.60 8.75 17.62
C PRO A 122 -5.22 10.01 18.26
N GLN A 123 -4.53 10.54 19.28
CA GLN A 123 -4.97 11.78 19.94
C GLN A 123 -4.87 13.00 19.01
N HIS A 124 -3.81 13.05 18.20
CA HIS A 124 -3.58 14.12 17.22
C HIS A 124 -2.93 13.56 15.96
N GLY A 125 -3.37 14.04 14.79
CA GLY A 125 -2.85 13.61 13.50
C GLY A 125 -3.17 12.15 13.18
N GLY A 126 -2.29 11.49 12.43
CA GLY A 126 -2.40 10.06 12.10
C GLY A 126 -3.49 9.71 11.09
N GLU A 127 -4.07 10.72 10.45
CA GLU A 127 -5.02 10.51 9.36
C GLU A 127 -4.36 9.71 8.23
N THR A 128 -5.19 9.05 7.46
CA THR A 128 -4.79 8.41 6.20
C THR A 128 -5.19 9.34 5.06
N PRO A 129 -4.24 10.16 4.53
CA PRO A 129 -4.54 10.95 3.35
C PRO A 129 -4.79 10.04 2.17
N LEU A 130 -5.81 10.38 1.37
CA LEU A 130 -6.29 9.65 0.21
C LEU A 130 -6.22 10.54 -1.03
N ALA A 131 -5.91 9.98 -2.19
CA ALA A 131 -6.03 10.66 -3.48
C ALA A 131 -6.27 9.65 -4.61
N SER A 132 -7.13 10.00 -5.54
CA SER A 132 -7.37 9.17 -6.72
C SER A 132 -6.22 9.28 -7.71
N PHE A 133 -5.63 8.17 -8.11
CA PHE A 133 -4.60 8.11 -9.14
C PHE A 133 -5.18 8.20 -10.56
N VAL A 134 -6.48 8.04 -10.71
CA VAL A 134 -7.22 8.40 -11.92
C VAL A 134 -7.33 9.93 -12.02
N GLU A 135 -7.77 10.62 -10.96
CA GLU A 135 -7.79 12.09 -10.93
C GLU A 135 -6.39 12.70 -11.03
N LEU A 136 -5.37 12.04 -10.46
CA LEU A 136 -3.99 12.44 -10.64
C LEU A 136 -3.61 12.45 -12.12
N TYR A 137 -3.92 11.37 -12.86
CA TYR A 137 -3.66 11.29 -14.29
C TYR A 137 -4.36 12.43 -15.05
N ASP A 138 -5.64 12.66 -14.77
CA ASP A 138 -6.45 13.70 -15.42
C ASP A 138 -5.94 15.13 -15.08
N ALA A 139 -5.33 15.34 -13.91
CA ALA A 139 -4.81 16.62 -13.45
C ALA A 139 -3.36 16.91 -13.88
N LEU A 140 -2.65 15.95 -14.43
CA LEU A 140 -1.30 16.14 -14.95
C LEU A 140 -1.35 16.78 -16.36
N PRO A 141 -0.35 17.61 -16.74
CA PRO A 141 -0.23 18.12 -18.11
C PRO A 141 -0.16 16.99 -19.15
N ALA A 142 -0.84 17.14 -20.27
CA ALA A 142 -0.90 16.14 -21.33
C ALA A 142 0.48 15.75 -21.85
N GLU A 143 1.42 16.68 -21.91
CA GLU A 143 2.79 16.43 -22.36
C GLU A 143 3.53 15.45 -21.43
N VAL A 144 3.22 15.47 -20.13
CA VAL A 144 3.82 14.57 -19.13
C VAL A 144 3.22 13.18 -19.28
N THR A 145 1.91 13.07 -19.38
CA THR A 145 1.23 11.78 -19.50
C THR A 145 1.55 11.11 -20.82
N GLN A 146 1.54 11.84 -21.96
CA GLN A 146 1.89 11.32 -23.28
C GLN A 146 3.35 10.85 -23.35
N ALA A 147 4.29 11.58 -22.71
CA ALA A 147 5.71 11.20 -22.70
C ALA A 147 5.99 9.92 -21.91
N LEU A 148 5.08 9.53 -21.01
CA LEU A 148 5.21 8.34 -20.14
C LEU A 148 4.22 7.22 -20.48
N GLU A 149 3.30 7.47 -21.41
CA GLU A 149 2.39 6.45 -21.90
C GLU A 149 3.16 5.35 -22.64
N GLY A 150 2.90 4.09 -22.28
CA GLY A 150 3.64 2.94 -22.79
C GLY A 150 4.99 2.68 -22.10
N GLU A 151 5.51 3.64 -21.31
CA GLU A 151 6.72 3.40 -20.51
C GLU A 151 6.42 2.45 -19.35
N ARG A 152 7.41 1.62 -19.06
CA ARG A 152 7.41 0.71 -17.91
C ARG A 152 8.49 1.10 -16.92
N VAL A 153 8.22 0.88 -15.65
CA VAL A 153 9.18 1.04 -14.57
C VAL A 153 9.63 -0.33 -14.10
N ARG A 154 10.94 -0.52 -14.01
CA ARG A 154 11.56 -1.70 -13.42
C ARG A 154 11.91 -1.43 -11.97
N TYR A 155 11.30 -2.17 -11.07
CA TYR A 155 11.66 -2.23 -9.66
C TYR A 155 12.69 -3.34 -9.47
N THR A 156 13.86 -2.99 -8.95
CA THR A 156 14.93 -3.94 -8.63
C THR A 156 15.16 -3.92 -7.13
N ARG A 157 15.17 -5.08 -6.49
CA ARG A 157 15.37 -5.21 -5.06
C ARG A 157 16.48 -6.19 -4.74
N ALA A 158 17.43 -5.75 -3.91
CA ALA A 158 18.48 -6.60 -3.36
C ALA A 158 18.00 -7.14 -1.99
N LEU A 159 17.92 -8.44 -1.87
CA LEU A 159 17.51 -9.16 -0.68
C LEU A 159 18.72 -9.92 -0.12
N ILE A 160 19.14 -9.57 1.08
CA ILE A 160 20.27 -10.21 1.76
C ILE A 160 19.76 -11.19 2.83
N ASP A 161 20.61 -12.12 3.21
CA ASP A 161 20.33 -13.04 4.29
C ASP A 161 20.38 -12.32 5.64
N ARG A 162 19.33 -12.50 6.48
CA ARG A 162 19.29 -11.96 7.84
C ARG A 162 20.45 -12.42 8.74
N GLU A 163 21.03 -13.61 8.43
CA GLU A 163 22.16 -14.16 9.16
C GLU A 163 23.51 -13.64 8.63
N SER A 164 23.54 -12.85 7.56
CA SER A 164 24.76 -12.29 7.04
C SER A 164 25.33 -11.21 7.96
N LEU A 165 26.66 -11.13 8.05
CA LEU A 165 27.33 -10.08 8.82
C LEU A 165 26.86 -8.67 8.39
N MET A 166 26.67 -8.47 7.09
CA MET A 166 26.21 -7.20 6.55
C MET A 166 24.84 -6.82 7.11
N TYR A 167 23.88 -7.77 7.17
CA TYR A 167 22.53 -7.51 7.72
C TYR A 167 22.59 -7.20 9.22
N ARG A 168 23.36 -7.97 9.98
CA ARG A 168 23.53 -7.79 11.43
C ARG A 168 24.18 -6.44 11.81
N LEU A 169 24.98 -5.86 10.92
CA LEU A 169 25.61 -4.56 11.13
C LEU A 169 24.73 -3.37 10.69
N LEU A 170 23.60 -3.62 10.02
CA LEU A 170 22.69 -2.55 9.63
C LEU A 170 21.95 -2.00 10.85
N PRO A 171 21.77 -0.67 10.94
CA PRO A 171 20.89 -0.10 11.95
C PRO A 171 19.47 -0.68 11.85
N HIS A 172 18.83 -0.95 12.99
CA HIS A 172 17.49 -1.54 13.05
C HIS A 172 16.45 -0.76 12.22
N LYS A 173 16.52 0.58 12.21
CA LYS A 173 15.67 1.45 11.36
C LYS A 173 15.83 1.15 9.86
N VAL A 174 17.01 0.72 9.42
CA VAL A 174 17.27 0.37 8.01
C VAL A 174 16.68 -1.00 7.68
N THR A 175 16.83 -1.99 8.57
CA THR A 175 16.30 -3.33 8.36
C THR A 175 14.78 -3.39 8.47
N GLN A 176 14.15 -2.48 9.19
CA GLN A 176 12.68 -2.43 9.30
C GLN A 176 11.97 -1.89 8.05
N SER A 177 12.61 -0.99 7.30
CA SER A 177 11.89 -0.25 6.24
C SER A 177 12.60 -0.19 4.89
N LEU A 178 13.89 -0.53 4.82
CA LEU A 178 14.67 -0.32 3.60
C LEU A 178 15.39 -1.58 3.10
N ALA A 179 15.69 -2.52 3.97
CA ALA A 179 16.53 -3.66 3.66
C ALA A 179 15.99 -4.95 4.30
N LEU A 180 14.76 -5.35 3.95
CA LEU A 180 14.25 -6.66 4.37
C LEU A 180 15.11 -7.77 3.78
N SER A 181 15.32 -8.83 4.57
CA SER A 181 15.98 -10.04 4.10
C SER A 181 15.08 -10.85 3.17
N TRP A 182 15.68 -11.79 2.42
CA TRP A 182 14.87 -12.70 1.59
C TRP A 182 13.97 -13.61 2.45
N GLN A 183 14.38 -13.95 3.67
CA GLN A 183 13.55 -14.71 4.61
C GLN A 183 12.29 -13.92 5.00
N GLU A 184 12.44 -12.62 5.29
CA GLU A 184 11.30 -11.78 5.68
C GLU A 184 10.33 -11.53 4.53
N VAL A 185 10.84 -11.46 3.31
CA VAL A 185 10.03 -11.21 2.10
C VAL A 185 9.28 -12.47 1.64
N SER A 186 9.92 -13.64 1.76
CA SER A 186 9.35 -14.91 1.29
C SER A 186 8.70 -15.74 2.39
N GLY A 187 9.10 -15.54 3.65
CA GLY A 187 8.72 -16.43 4.76
C GLY A 187 9.44 -17.78 4.76
N CYS A 188 10.45 -17.99 3.88
CA CYS A 188 11.22 -19.23 3.78
C CYS A 188 12.52 -19.13 4.59
N ASP A 189 13.03 -20.25 5.04
CA ASP A 189 14.33 -20.35 5.70
C ASP A 189 15.43 -20.90 4.78
N ASP A 190 15.07 -21.46 3.62
CA ASP A 190 15.99 -21.91 2.58
C ASP A 190 16.01 -20.96 1.39
N LEU A 191 17.20 -20.66 0.84
CA LEU A 191 17.40 -19.74 -0.26
C LEU A 191 16.75 -20.20 -1.57
N GLN A 192 16.80 -21.51 -1.85
CA GLN A 192 16.24 -22.05 -3.09
C GLN A 192 14.72 -22.10 -3.03
N ASP A 193 14.15 -22.36 -1.86
CA ASP A 193 12.70 -22.33 -1.67
C ASP A 193 12.17 -20.89 -1.73
N ALA A 194 12.90 -19.93 -1.15
CA ALA A 194 12.60 -18.51 -1.29
C ALA A 194 12.63 -18.07 -2.76
N ARG A 195 13.66 -18.49 -3.51
CA ARG A 195 13.78 -18.23 -4.94
C ARG A 195 12.58 -18.78 -5.71
N LYS A 196 12.29 -20.08 -5.56
CA LYS A 196 11.16 -20.76 -6.25
C LYS A 196 9.82 -20.11 -5.92
N LEU A 197 9.62 -19.70 -4.67
CA LEU A 197 8.41 -19.01 -4.26
C LEU A 197 8.27 -17.66 -4.98
N LEU A 198 9.32 -16.83 -4.96
CA LEU A 198 9.31 -15.52 -5.61
C LEU A 198 9.16 -15.64 -7.13
N GLU A 199 9.76 -16.64 -7.77
CA GLU A 199 9.55 -16.92 -9.20
C GLU A 199 8.09 -17.32 -9.50
N ARG A 200 7.45 -18.13 -8.63
CA ARG A 200 6.01 -18.47 -8.74
C ARG A 200 5.10 -17.25 -8.54
N GLU A 201 5.52 -16.31 -7.70
CA GLU A 201 4.82 -15.04 -7.52
C GLU A 201 5.00 -14.08 -8.73
N GLY A 202 5.84 -14.42 -9.70
CA GLY A 202 6.02 -13.68 -10.94
C GLY A 202 7.21 -12.72 -10.95
N TYR A 203 8.10 -12.80 -9.95
CA TYR A 203 9.35 -12.04 -10.01
C TYR A 203 10.38 -12.71 -10.92
N GLU A 204 11.17 -11.89 -11.60
CA GLU A 204 12.47 -12.35 -12.09
C GLU A 204 13.43 -12.41 -10.90
N VAL A 205 14.08 -13.56 -10.68
CA VAL A 205 14.95 -13.76 -9.50
C VAL A 205 16.33 -14.22 -9.91
N ASP A 206 17.35 -13.44 -9.56
CA ASP A 206 18.75 -13.80 -9.70
C ASP A 206 19.37 -14.15 -8.35
N VAL A 207 20.23 -15.17 -8.33
CA VAL A 207 21.15 -15.42 -7.22
C VAL A 207 22.35 -14.50 -7.37
N ALA A 208 22.39 -13.41 -6.59
CA ALA A 208 23.42 -12.36 -6.67
C ALA A 208 24.63 -12.63 -5.74
N GLY A 209 24.81 -13.88 -5.33
CA GLY A 209 25.88 -14.34 -4.44
C GLY A 209 25.38 -15.45 -3.49
N PRO A 210 26.26 -16.04 -2.68
CA PRO A 210 25.95 -17.26 -1.91
C PRO A 210 24.81 -17.09 -0.89
N ARG A 211 24.48 -15.87 -0.50
CA ARG A 211 23.44 -15.56 0.50
C ARG A 211 22.58 -14.35 0.09
N ARG A 212 22.39 -14.15 -1.23
CA ARG A 212 21.72 -12.96 -1.74
C ARG A 212 20.86 -13.27 -2.93
N LEU A 213 19.62 -12.77 -2.91
CA LEU A 213 18.72 -12.74 -4.06
C LEU A 213 18.61 -11.30 -4.61
N ARG A 214 18.38 -11.19 -5.90
CA ARG A 214 17.92 -9.96 -6.54
C ARG A 214 16.62 -10.26 -7.25
N THR A 215 15.59 -9.52 -6.92
CA THR A 215 14.29 -9.62 -7.60
C THR A 215 14.10 -8.43 -8.52
N ARG A 216 13.40 -8.65 -9.64
CA ARG A 216 12.92 -7.60 -10.53
C ARG A 216 11.46 -7.79 -10.83
N CYS A 217 10.77 -6.68 -10.99
CA CYS A 217 9.38 -6.62 -11.43
C CYS A 217 9.20 -5.38 -12.31
N CYS A 218 8.54 -5.53 -13.45
CA CYS A 218 8.25 -4.41 -14.35
C CYS A 218 6.77 -4.10 -14.31
N GLN A 219 6.43 -2.82 -14.07
CA GLN A 219 5.06 -2.32 -14.03
C GLN A 219 4.91 -1.11 -14.97
N PRO A 220 3.73 -0.84 -15.52
CA PRO A 220 3.52 0.37 -16.31
C PRO A 220 3.66 1.62 -15.43
N VAL A 221 4.10 2.75 -16.01
CA VAL A 221 4.05 4.06 -15.36
C VAL A 221 2.61 4.58 -15.33
N ILE A 222 1.91 4.39 -16.44
CA ILE A 222 0.49 4.69 -16.63
C ILE A 222 -0.19 3.39 -17.05
N SER A 223 -1.32 3.09 -16.43
CA SER A 223 -2.12 1.90 -16.76
C SER A 223 -3.60 2.23 -16.83
N GLU A 224 -4.40 1.31 -17.33
CA GLU A 224 -5.85 1.40 -17.25
C GLU A 224 -6.36 0.73 -15.97
N HIS A 225 -7.42 1.29 -15.41
CA HIS A 225 -8.15 0.66 -14.33
C HIS A 225 -8.87 -0.59 -14.86
N PRO A 226 -8.69 -1.78 -14.26
CA PRO A 226 -9.12 -3.05 -14.87
C PRO A 226 -10.64 -3.18 -15.09
N TYR A 227 -11.44 -2.42 -14.34
CA TYR A 227 -12.91 -2.50 -14.42
C TYR A 227 -13.55 -1.29 -15.10
N THR A 228 -12.93 -0.09 -15.03
CA THR A 228 -13.51 1.12 -15.61
C THR A 228 -12.86 1.54 -16.92
N GLY A 229 -11.69 0.99 -17.25
CA GLY A 229 -10.89 1.38 -18.43
C GLY A 229 -10.28 2.78 -18.33
N ARG A 230 -10.53 3.54 -17.23
CA ARG A 230 -9.96 4.87 -17.05
C ARG A 230 -8.46 4.79 -16.88
N LYS A 231 -7.71 5.68 -17.53
CA LYS A 231 -6.26 5.79 -17.33
C LYS A 231 -5.95 6.30 -15.92
N ARG A 232 -4.84 5.83 -15.36
CA ARG A 232 -4.38 6.17 -14.03
C ARG A 232 -2.86 6.26 -13.99
N TRP A 233 -2.35 7.10 -13.13
CA TRP A 233 -0.95 7.02 -12.71
C TRP A 233 -0.75 5.74 -11.90
N TYR A 234 0.36 5.00 -12.13
CA TYR A 234 0.57 3.71 -11.46
C TYR A 234 1.93 3.58 -10.80
N LEU A 235 2.88 4.43 -11.17
CA LEU A 235 4.22 4.45 -10.56
C LEU A 235 4.13 4.77 -9.07
N SER A 236 4.80 3.96 -8.26
CA SER A 236 4.97 4.15 -6.82
C SER A 236 6.43 4.45 -6.51
N ASP A 237 6.74 5.71 -6.19
CA ASP A 237 8.10 6.20 -5.91
C ASP A 237 8.33 6.60 -4.44
N GLN A 238 7.30 6.45 -3.58
CA GLN A 238 7.32 6.87 -2.18
C GLN A 238 8.53 6.35 -1.39
N ILE A 239 9.00 5.14 -1.73
CA ILE A 239 10.14 4.48 -1.05
C ILE A 239 11.43 5.30 -1.16
N THR A 240 11.55 6.11 -2.22
CA THR A 240 12.75 6.89 -2.45
C THR A 240 12.70 8.27 -1.80
N ARG A 241 11.50 8.81 -1.56
CA ARG A 241 11.30 10.17 -1.03
C ARG A 241 11.37 10.25 0.49
N ALA A 242 10.87 9.23 1.18
CA ALA A 242 10.86 9.19 2.65
C ALA A 242 12.27 9.18 3.28
N LEU A 243 13.34 9.09 2.49
CA LEU A 243 14.70 9.00 2.99
C LEU A 243 15.31 10.38 3.23
N PRO A 244 15.88 10.64 4.41
CA PRO A 244 16.69 11.84 4.65
C PRO A 244 17.90 11.87 3.71
N TRP A 245 18.43 13.06 3.44
CA TRP A 245 19.48 13.27 2.42
C TRP A 245 20.73 12.39 2.61
N HIS A 246 21.17 12.17 3.85
CA HIS A 246 22.30 11.31 4.18
C HIS A 246 22.00 9.83 3.87
N ALA A 247 20.77 9.37 4.13
CA ALA A 247 20.35 8.02 3.76
C ALA A 247 20.20 7.87 2.24
N ARG A 248 19.82 8.93 1.51
CA ARG A 248 19.86 8.96 0.03
C ARG A 248 21.27 8.85 -0.51
N LEU A 249 22.26 9.51 0.11
CA LEU A 249 23.68 9.38 -0.26
C LEU A 249 24.20 7.97 0.05
N ALA A 250 23.95 7.45 1.25
CA ALA A 250 24.35 6.09 1.63
C ALA A 250 23.71 5.05 0.70
N ARG A 251 22.44 5.22 0.35
CA ARG A 251 21.75 4.37 -0.62
C ARG A 251 22.38 4.47 -2.01
N ARG A 252 22.77 5.67 -2.45
CA ARG A 252 23.46 5.86 -3.74
C ARG A 252 24.82 5.13 -3.78
N ALA A 253 25.55 5.12 -2.67
CA ALA A 253 26.80 4.38 -2.52
C ALA A 253 26.59 2.85 -2.45
N LEU A 254 25.45 2.40 -1.92
CA LEU A 254 25.11 0.98 -1.71
C LEU A 254 24.12 0.44 -2.76
N ARG A 255 23.85 1.20 -3.82
CA ARG A 255 22.77 1.01 -4.83
C ARG A 255 22.58 -0.43 -5.31
N SER A 256 23.63 -1.18 -5.47
CA SER A 256 23.56 -2.56 -5.95
C SER A 256 23.46 -3.61 -4.85
N ARG A 257 23.44 -3.20 -3.57
CA ARG A 257 23.62 -4.11 -2.43
C ARG A 257 22.48 -4.14 -1.44
N LEU A 258 21.65 -3.08 -1.36
CA LEU A 258 20.58 -2.97 -0.36
C LEU A 258 19.37 -2.21 -0.90
N GLY A 259 18.18 -2.64 -0.47
CA GLY A 259 16.93 -1.94 -0.71
C GLY A 259 16.36 -2.12 -2.10
N MET A 260 15.38 -1.27 -2.43
CA MET A 260 14.70 -1.28 -3.72
C MET A 260 15.04 -0.02 -4.53
N GLU A 261 15.26 -0.20 -5.81
CA GLU A 261 15.47 0.86 -6.80
C GLU A 261 14.39 0.76 -7.87
N PHE A 262 14.10 1.89 -8.51
CA PHE A 262 13.26 1.91 -9.71
C PHE A 262 13.92 2.77 -10.82
N ALA A 263 13.69 2.38 -12.06
CA ALA A 263 14.13 3.10 -13.25
C ALA A 263 13.19 2.78 -14.41
N LEU A 264 13.08 3.67 -15.38
CA LEU A 264 12.38 3.33 -16.62
C LEU A 264 13.08 2.13 -17.29
N GLU A 265 12.28 1.20 -17.80
CA GLU A 265 12.79 0.00 -18.46
C GLU A 265 13.55 0.34 -19.74
N SER A 266 13.19 1.43 -20.42
CA SER A 266 13.90 2.01 -21.54
C SER A 266 15.31 2.49 -21.20
N GLY A 267 15.66 2.62 -19.90
CA GLY A 267 16.93 3.19 -19.43
C GLY A 267 17.00 4.70 -19.52
N ARG A 268 15.99 5.38 -20.07
CA ARG A 268 15.90 6.85 -20.08
C ARG A 268 15.69 7.35 -18.64
N PRO A 269 16.24 8.50 -18.25
CA PRO A 269 15.89 9.14 -16.99
C PRO A 269 14.47 9.71 -17.07
N PHE A 270 13.79 9.81 -15.93
CA PHE A 270 12.60 10.67 -15.84
C PHE A 270 13.01 12.12 -16.16
N ALA A 271 12.17 12.84 -16.90
CA ALA A 271 12.40 14.23 -17.17
C ALA A 271 12.52 15.03 -15.84
N PRO A 272 13.43 16.00 -15.75
CA PRO A 272 13.62 16.78 -14.54
C PRO A 272 12.31 17.39 -14.05
N GLY A 273 12.02 17.26 -12.76
CA GLY A 273 10.83 17.84 -12.13
C GLY A 273 9.51 17.08 -12.33
N VAL A 274 9.44 16.03 -13.15
CA VAL A 274 8.19 15.27 -13.38
C VAL A 274 7.68 14.64 -12.09
N LEU A 275 8.52 13.93 -11.34
CA LEU A 275 8.10 13.31 -10.08
C LEU A 275 7.70 14.36 -9.03
N ASP A 276 8.38 15.51 -8.99
CA ASP A 276 8.00 16.61 -8.11
C ASP A 276 6.65 17.23 -8.52
N LEU A 277 6.36 17.32 -9.81
CA LEU A 277 5.05 17.76 -10.31
C LEU A 277 3.95 16.77 -9.88
N VAL A 278 4.17 15.48 -10.03
CA VAL A 278 3.24 14.42 -9.58
C VAL A 278 2.92 14.58 -8.10
N HIS A 279 3.94 14.76 -7.26
CA HIS A 279 3.72 14.91 -5.81
C HIS A 279 3.02 16.23 -5.44
N ARG A 280 3.34 17.34 -6.11
CA ARG A 280 2.59 18.60 -5.90
C ARG A 280 1.12 18.46 -6.32
N THR A 281 0.86 17.73 -7.40
CA THR A 281 -0.51 17.47 -7.84
C THR A 281 -1.25 16.59 -6.86
N LEU A 282 -0.64 15.50 -6.37
CA LEU A 282 -1.19 14.66 -5.30
C LEU A 282 -1.52 15.48 -4.05
N ALA A 283 -0.61 16.34 -3.61
CA ALA A 283 -0.83 17.18 -2.43
C ALA A 283 -2.02 18.14 -2.59
N ARG A 284 -2.36 18.52 -3.81
CA ARG A 284 -3.50 19.41 -4.12
C ARG A 284 -4.83 18.68 -4.16
N ILE A 285 -4.86 17.44 -4.66
CA ILE A 285 -6.10 16.66 -4.81
C ILE A 285 -6.39 15.74 -3.61
N ARG A 286 -5.44 15.60 -2.68
CA ARG A 286 -5.62 14.74 -1.52
C ARG A 286 -6.70 15.26 -0.60
N PHE A 287 -7.40 14.35 0.04
CA PHE A 287 -8.30 14.59 1.15
C PHE A 287 -8.00 13.62 2.30
N GLN A 288 -8.51 13.91 3.49
CA GLN A 288 -8.29 13.08 4.68
C GLN A 288 -9.42 13.31 5.69
N PHE A 289 -9.56 12.38 6.61
CA PHE A 289 -10.51 12.47 7.71
C PHE A 289 -9.84 11.99 9.01
N PRO A 290 -10.29 12.48 10.18
CA PRO A 290 -9.84 11.94 11.46
C PRO A 290 -10.44 10.56 11.67
N TRP A 291 -9.59 9.61 12.09
CA TRP A 291 -10.03 8.27 12.48
C TRP A 291 -10.90 8.30 13.72
N GLN A 292 -11.90 7.43 13.75
CA GLN A 292 -12.67 7.10 14.94
C GLN A 292 -12.53 5.60 15.20
N GLN A 293 -12.53 5.20 16.48
CA GLN A 293 -12.50 3.79 16.83
C GLN A 293 -13.69 3.06 16.19
N GLY A 294 -13.44 1.88 15.65
CA GLY A 294 -14.42 1.08 14.92
C GLY A 294 -14.56 1.44 13.43
N ASP A 295 -13.97 2.53 12.95
CA ASP A 295 -13.99 2.86 11.52
C ASP A 295 -13.41 1.72 10.69
N VAL A 296 -14.08 1.38 9.59
CA VAL A 296 -13.55 0.49 8.55
C VAL A 296 -13.50 1.24 7.23
N LEU A 297 -12.29 1.37 6.67
CA LEU A 297 -12.05 2.01 5.38
C LEU A 297 -11.73 0.95 4.34
N VAL A 298 -12.56 0.85 3.32
CA VAL A 298 -12.36 -0.05 2.16
C VAL A 298 -11.89 0.79 0.99
N LEU A 299 -10.76 0.44 0.37
CA LEU A 299 -10.20 1.12 -0.78
C LEU A 299 -10.09 0.21 -2.00
N ASP A 300 -10.46 0.74 -3.16
CA ASP A 300 -10.07 0.20 -4.45
C ASP A 300 -8.60 0.56 -4.69
N ASN A 301 -7.73 -0.41 -4.46
CA ASN A 301 -6.28 -0.22 -4.63
C ASN A 301 -5.87 -0.06 -6.11
N HIS A 302 -6.81 -0.24 -7.04
CA HIS A 302 -6.53 0.09 -8.43
C HIS A 302 -6.53 1.59 -8.69
N GLN A 303 -7.17 2.41 -7.87
CA GLN A 303 -7.27 3.85 -8.10
C GLN A 303 -7.00 4.73 -6.88
N MET A 304 -7.26 4.27 -5.66
CA MET A 304 -7.17 5.11 -4.47
C MET A 304 -5.86 4.88 -3.72
N SER A 305 -5.00 5.89 -3.75
CA SER A 305 -3.78 5.89 -2.95
C SER A 305 -4.08 6.19 -1.48
N HIS A 306 -3.19 5.76 -0.62
CA HIS A 306 -3.24 6.02 0.81
C HIS A 306 -1.85 6.34 1.36
N GLY A 307 -1.81 7.00 2.50
CA GLY A 307 -0.59 7.34 3.21
C GLY A 307 -0.84 7.39 4.72
N ARG A 308 0.08 8.01 5.47
CA ARG A 308 -0.08 8.25 6.91
C ARG A 308 0.58 9.56 7.30
N ASN A 309 -0.18 10.44 7.93
CA ASN A 309 0.37 11.62 8.58
C ASN A 309 1.13 11.24 9.86
N THR A 310 1.99 12.14 10.34
CA THR A 310 2.56 12.06 11.69
C THR A 310 1.45 12.08 12.73
N PHE A 311 1.70 11.49 13.90
CA PHE A 311 0.71 11.45 14.98
C PHE A 311 1.35 11.49 16.36
N ALA A 312 0.53 11.80 17.35
CA ALA A 312 0.86 11.71 18.75
C ALA A 312 -0.15 10.84 19.51
N GLY A 313 0.31 10.19 20.56
CA GLY A 313 -0.46 9.21 21.31
C GLY A 313 -0.44 7.82 20.68
N ASP A 314 -1.21 6.91 21.28
CA ASP A 314 -1.36 5.55 20.76
C ASP A 314 -2.18 5.55 19.49
N ARG A 315 -1.79 4.71 18.54
CA ARG A 315 -2.50 4.49 17.27
C ARG A 315 -2.39 3.02 16.88
N LEU A 316 -3.54 2.38 16.67
CA LEU A 316 -3.59 1.02 16.14
C LEU A 316 -4.59 0.95 14.98
N ILE A 317 -4.04 0.80 13.79
CA ILE A 317 -4.83 0.54 12.57
C ILE A 317 -4.43 -0.83 12.05
N LEU A 318 -5.42 -1.70 11.88
CA LEU A 318 -5.27 -3.01 11.26
C LEU A 318 -5.50 -2.89 9.76
N THR A 319 -5.00 -3.88 9.00
CA THR A 319 -5.17 -3.94 7.55
C THR A 319 -5.32 -5.38 7.07
N ALA A 320 -6.10 -5.55 6.00
CA ALA A 320 -6.27 -6.79 5.25
C ALA A 320 -6.27 -6.49 3.74
N PHE A 321 -5.90 -7.49 2.92
CA PHE A 321 -5.69 -7.36 1.48
C PHE A 321 -6.42 -8.46 0.71
N GLY A 322 -6.85 -8.17 -0.55
CA GLY A 322 -7.44 -9.15 -1.46
C GLY A 322 -7.49 -8.71 -2.92
#